data_ab25262dc792c90dd02289a8f4c93352
#
_entry.id   ab25262dc792c90dd02289a8f4c93352
#
_cell.length_a   1.000
_cell.length_b   1.000
_cell.length_c   1.000
_cell.angle_alpha   90.00
_cell.angle_beta   90.00
_cell.angle_gamma   90.00
#
_symmetry.space_group_name_H-M   'P 1'
#
loop_
_entity.id
_entity.type
_entity.pdbx_description
1 polymer ?
#
loop_
_entity_poly.entity_id
_entity_poly.type
_entity_poly.pdbx_seq_one_letter_code
_entity_poly.pdbx_strand_id
1 'polypeptide(L)'
;MTDKTAYAHSPKEENLYLSLGSNLGDREEMLHRAIALIEERIGTVQRVSSFIQTEPWGFHSENPFLNAACLVRTALAPEQCLERTQQIERELGRKTKSHDGIYHDRPIDIDLLMYGNLHLSTPTLTLPHPRMQERDFVMIP
;
A
#
# COMPACT_ATOMS: atom_id res chain seq x y z
N MET A 1 -27.85 -20.95 12.38
CA MET A 1 -27.64 -20.46 11.95
C MET A 1 -27.68 -19.96 11.79
N THR A 2 -27.18 -20.09 12.16
CA THR A 2 -27.03 -19.57 11.86
C THR A 2 -26.90 -19.07 11.35
N ASP A 3 -26.60 -19.02 11.76
CA ASP A 3 -26.64 -18.43 11.07
C ASP A 3 -26.28 -18.14 10.07
N LYS A 4 -26.29 -18.66 9.88
CA LYS A 4 -26.03 -18.51 8.58
C LYS A 4 -26.42 -17.23 8.04
N THR A 5 -27.50 -16.74 8.39
CA THR A 5 -27.85 -15.41 8.04
C THR A 5 -26.88 -14.43 8.60
N ALA A 6 -26.32 -14.73 9.76
CA ALA A 6 -25.29 -13.89 10.31
C ALA A 6 -24.09 -13.86 9.39
N TYR A 7 -23.79 -14.97 8.74
CA TYR A 7 -22.70 -14.98 7.83
C TYR A 7 -22.98 -14.18 6.60
N ALA A 8 -24.22 -14.14 6.18
CA ALA A 8 -24.57 -13.36 5.02
C ALA A 8 -24.25 -11.89 5.21
N HIS A 9 -24.22 -11.46 6.45
CA HIS A 9 -23.95 -10.05 6.75
C HIS A 9 -22.54 -9.78 7.17
N SER A 10 -21.73 -10.83 7.31
CA SER A 10 -20.33 -10.62 7.62
C SER A 10 -19.60 -10.16 6.38
N PRO A 11 -18.75 -9.15 6.50
CA PRO A 11 -17.97 -8.75 5.35
C PRO A 11 -17.06 -9.89 4.93
N LYS A 12 -17.01 -10.13 3.65
CA LYS A 12 -16.06 -11.08 3.13
C LYS A 12 -14.70 -10.44 3.16
N GLU A 13 -13.73 -11.21 3.59
CA GLU A 13 -12.36 -10.76 3.52
C GLU A 13 -11.83 -10.97 2.12
N GLU A 14 -11.02 -10.04 1.68
CA GLU A 14 -10.40 -10.09 0.38
C GLU A 14 -8.90 -9.95 0.49
N ASN A 15 -8.21 -10.39 -0.54
CA ASN A 15 -6.77 -10.25 -0.61
C ASN A 15 -6.44 -8.88 -1.17
N LEU A 16 -5.80 -8.08 -0.35
CA LEU A 16 -5.36 -6.74 -0.74
C LEU A 16 -3.84 -6.78 -0.89
N TYR A 17 -3.35 -6.38 -2.05
CA TYR A 17 -1.91 -6.33 -2.30
C TYR A 17 -1.48 -4.88 -2.29
N LEU A 18 -0.47 -4.60 -1.47
CA LEU A 18 0.04 -3.24 -1.29
C LEU A 18 1.51 -3.18 -1.66
N SER A 19 1.92 -2.04 -2.18
CA SER A 19 3.32 -1.71 -2.40
C SER A 19 3.70 -0.61 -1.43
N LEU A 20 4.84 -0.75 -0.77
CA LEU A 20 5.35 0.24 0.16
C LEU A 20 6.72 0.69 -0.28
N GLY A 21 7.02 1.98 -0.08
CA GLY A 21 8.32 2.50 -0.42
C GLY A 21 8.71 3.64 0.48
N SER A 22 10.00 3.76 0.76
CA SER A 22 10.53 4.84 1.57
C SER A 22 11.91 5.21 1.05
N ASN A 23 12.18 6.52 0.91
CA ASN A 23 13.51 6.95 0.51
C ASN A 23 14.05 8.10 1.35
N LEU A 24 13.51 8.26 2.55
CA LEU A 24 13.97 9.27 3.50
C LEU A 24 14.14 8.67 4.88
N GLY A 25 15.18 9.11 5.58
CA GLY A 25 15.40 8.70 6.94
C GLY A 25 15.75 7.23 7.08
N ASP A 26 15.33 6.64 8.17
CA ASP A 26 15.52 5.21 8.40
C ASP A 26 14.44 4.45 7.65
N ARG A 27 14.77 4.07 6.43
CA ARG A 27 13.80 3.48 5.52
C ARG A 27 13.27 2.15 6.02
N GLU A 28 14.15 1.33 6.60
CA GLU A 28 13.74 0.03 7.10
C GLU A 28 12.78 0.17 8.27
N GLU A 29 13.10 1.05 9.19
CA GLU A 29 12.21 1.34 10.32
C GLU A 29 10.87 1.84 9.83
N MET A 30 10.88 2.71 8.81
CA MET A 30 9.66 3.29 8.30
C MET A 30 8.76 2.21 7.68
N LEU A 31 9.35 1.28 6.93
CA LEU A 31 8.57 0.19 6.37
C LEU A 31 7.97 -0.69 7.47
N HIS A 32 8.74 -0.98 8.51
CA HIS A 32 8.22 -1.78 9.62
C HIS A 32 7.07 -1.07 10.33
N ARG A 33 7.19 0.23 10.51
CA ARG A 33 6.13 0.99 11.16
C ARG A 33 4.87 1.02 10.30
N ALA A 34 5.03 1.17 8.99
CA ALA A 34 3.89 1.17 8.08
C ALA A 34 3.19 -0.19 8.11
N ILE A 35 3.97 -1.27 8.10
CA ILE A 35 3.39 -2.62 8.15
C ILE A 35 2.61 -2.82 9.43
N ALA A 36 3.14 -2.35 10.56
CA ALA A 36 2.44 -2.47 11.83
C ALA A 36 1.11 -1.72 11.83
N LEU A 37 1.09 -0.54 11.24
CA LEU A 37 -0.15 0.24 11.17
C LEU A 37 -1.15 -0.39 10.21
N ILE A 38 -0.67 -1.00 9.13
CA ILE A 38 -1.54 -1.72 8.21
C ILE A 38 -2.19 -2.89 8.94
N GLU A 39 -1.42 -3.63 9.73
CA GLU A 39 -1.94 -4.73 10.50
C GLU A 39 -3.01 -4.26 11.47
N GLU A 40 -2.82 -3.10 12.05
CA GLU A 40 -3.74 -2.58 13.05
C GLU A 40 -5.02 -2.02 12.44
N ARG A 41 -4.94 -1.41 11.25
CA ARG A 41 -6.03 -0.57 10.75
C ARG A 41 -6.69 -1.07 9.48
N ILE A 42 -6.06 -1.97 8.75
CA ILE A 42 -6.59 -2.39 7.46
C ILE A 42 -6.97 -3.85 7.47
N GLY A 43 -6.09 -4.70 7.95
CA GLY A 43 -6.38 -6.12 8.00
C GLY A 43 -5.17 -6.91 8.43
N THR A 44 -5.29 -8.22 8.34
CA THR A 44 -4.22 -9.13 8.77
C THR A 44 -3.16 -9.21 7.69
N VAL A 45 -1.94 -8.82 8.02
CA VAL A 45 -0.81 -8.93 7.10
C VAL A 45 -0.39 -10.39 7.04
N GLN A 46 -0.53 -10.99 5.87
CA GLN A 46 -0.27 -12.42 5.72
C GLN A 46 1.13 -12.69 5.20
N ARG A 47 1.64 -11.81 4.34
CA ARG A 47 2.96 -12.00 3.74
C ARG A 47 3.57 -10.65 3.48
N VAL A 48 4.89 -10.59 3.61
CA VAL A 48 5.66 -9.41 3.27
C VAL A 48 6.85 -9.90 2.45
N SER A 49 7.10 -9.22 1.33
CA SER A 49 8.24 -9.56 0.49
C SER A 49 9.54 -9.16 1.18
N SER A 50 10.66 -9.61 0.62
CA SER A 50 11.96 -9.05 0.98
C SER A 50 11.95 -7.56 0.68
N PHE A 51 12.74 -6.81 1.44
CA PHE A 51 12.90 -5.39 1.16
C PHE A 51 13.90 -5.23 0.04
N ILE A 52 13.51 -4.49 -1.00
CA ILE A 52 14.31 -4.38 -2.22
C ILE A 52 14.57 -2.91 -2.51
N GLN A 53 15.84 -2.58 -2.74
CA GLN A 53 16.21 -1.21 -3.05
C GLN A 53 16.06 -0.95 -4.54
N THR A 54 15.44 0.17 -4.91
CA THR A 54 15.28 0.56 -6.30
C THR A 54 15.64 2.02 -6.45
N GLU A 55 15.94 2.40 -7.71
CA GLU A 55 16.25 3.78 -8.02
C GLU A 55 14.99 4.62 -8.02
N PRO A 56 15.12 5.91 -7.74
CA PRO A 56 13.94 6.80 -7.78
C PRO A 56 13.28 6.81 -9.15
N TRP A 57 11.97 6.87 -9.13
CA TRP A 57 11.15 6.83 -10.34
C TRP A 57 10.67 8.21 -10.69
N GLY A 58 11.00 8.68 -11.89
CA GLY A 58 10.42 9.88 -12.44
C GLY A 58 10.89 11.18 -11.82
N PHE A 59 11.97 11.16 -11.04
CA PHE A 59 12.54 12.39 -10.49
C PHE A 59 13.98 12.14 -10.11
N HIS A 60 14.71 13.23 -9.94
CA HIS A 60 16.12 13.15 -9.56
C HIS A 60 16.23 13.13 -8.05
N SER A 61 16.89 12.13 -7.54
CA SER A 61 17.18 12.03 -6.12
C SER A 61 18.37 11.09 -5.95
N GLU A 62 19.20 11.38 -4.97
CA GLU A 62 20.29 10.48 -4.62
C GLU A 62 19.84 9.42 -3.63
N ASN A 63 18.59 9.46 -3.21
CA ASN A 63 18.07 8.55 -2.20
C ASN A 63 17.27 7.46 -2.87
N PRO A 64 17.83 6.26 -3.04
CA PRO A 64 17.03 5.17 -3.60
C PRO A 64 15.93 4.76 -2.64
N PHE A 65 14.87 4.22 -3.21
CA PHE A 65 13.78 3.69 -2.41
C PHE A 65 14.13 2.34 -1.85
N LEU A 66 13.67 2.08 -0.63
CA LEU A 66 13.58 0.73 -0.11
C LEU A 66 12.11 0.34 -0.22
N ASN A 67 11.84 -0.79 -0.86
CA ASN A 67 10.48 -1.19 -1.24
C ASN A 67 10.13 -2.55 -0.69
N ALA A 68 8.83 -2.75 -0.49
CA ALA A 68 8.28 -4.05 -0.14
C ALA A 68 6.88 -4.17 -0.69
N ALA A 69 6.45 -5.40 -0.90
CA ALA A 69 5.06 -5.68 -1.22
C ALA A 69 4.49 -6.50 -0.08
N CYS A 70 3.20 -6.34 0.19
CA CYS A 70 2.58 -7.17 1.21
C CYS A 70 1.18 -7.59 0.79
N LEU A 71 0.78 -8.73 1.32
CA LEU A 71 -0.55 -9.30 1.11
C LEU A 71 -1.30 -9.18 2.42
N VAL A 72 -2.47 -8.57 2.36
CA VAL A 72 -3.29 -8.27 3.52
C VAL A 72 -4.68 -8.86 3.31
N ARG A 73 -5.19 -9.57 4.32
CA ARG A 73 -6.60 -9.98 4.30
C ARG A 73 -7.40 -8.90 4.98
N THR A 74 -8.34 -8.32 4.26
CA THR A 74 -9.09 -7.18 4.77
C THR A 74 -10.57 -7.36 4.52
N ALA A 75 -11.36 -6.84 5.46
CA ALA A 75 -12.82 -6.77 5.31
C ALA A 75 -13.26 -5.39 4.83
N LEU A 76 -12.33 -4.47 4.63
CA LEU A 76 -12.66 -3.13 4.18
C LEU A 76 -12.90 -3.11 2.69
N ALA A 77 -13.75 -2.18 2.24
CA ALA A 77 -13.95 -1.94 0.81
C ALA A 77 -12.71 -1.23 0.24
N PRO A 78 -12.51 -1.28 -1.08
CA PRO A 78 -11.31 -0.69 -1.68
C PRO A 78 -11.12 0.78 -1.34
N GLU A 79 -12.18 1.57 -1.38
CA GLU A 79 -12.06 3.00 -1.07
C GLU A 79 -11.69 3.22 0.39
N GLN A 80 -12.15 2.35 1.28
CA GLN A 80 -11.77 2.44 2.68
C GLN A 80 -10.29 2.08 2.85
N CYS A 81 -9.81 1.10 2.10
CA CYS A 81 -8.39 0.76 2.13
C CYS A 81 -7.54 1.94 1.70
N LEU A 82 -7.95 2.62 0.63
CA LEU A 82 -7.24 3.79 0.15
C LEU A 82 -7.20 4.87 1.22
N GLU A 83 -8.34 5.12 1.86
CA GLU A 83 -8.42 6.12 2.91
C GLU A 83 -7.49 5.82 4.06
N ARG A 84 -7.44 4.54 4.47
CA ARG A 84 -6.60 4.15 5.60
C ARG A 84 -5.12 4.25 5.25
N THR A 85 -4.74 3.87 4.02
CA THR A 85 -3.34 3.98 3.64
C THR A 85 -2.91 5.44 3.59
N GLN A 86 -3.79 6.33 3.17
CA GLN A 86 -3.47 7.76 3.15
C GLN A 86 -3.34 8.32 4.55
N GLN A 87 -4.16 7.85 5.49
CA GLN A 87 -4.01 8.25 6.88
C GLN A 87 -2.66 7.80 7.45
N ILE A 88 -2.27 6.57 7.14
CA ILE A 88 -1.00 6.04 7.60
C ILE A 88 0.16 6.88 7.05
N GLU A 89 0.09 7.22 5.76
CA GLU A 89 1.13 8.06 5.16
C GLU A 89 1.26 9.39 5.90
N ARG A 90 0.14 10.00 6.22
CA ARG A 90 0.17 11.29 6.92
C ARG A 90 0.75 11.15 8.32
N GLU A 91 0.38 10.10 9.02
CA GLU A 91 0.89 9.90 10.38
C GLU A 91 2.37 9.61 10.41
N LEU A 92 2.90 8.99 9.36
CA LEU A 92 4.31 8.67 9.30
C LEU A 92 5.15 9.79 8.69
N GLY A 93 4.53 10.93 8.42
CA GLY A 93 5.29 12.13 8.07
C GLY A 93 5.14 12.64 6.67
N ARG A 94 4.30 12.02 5.83
CA ARG A 94 4.08 12.53 4.47
C ARG A 94 3.06 13.65 4.55
N LYS A 95 3.53 14.85 4.88
CA LYS A 95 2.64 15.94 5.20
C LYS A 95 2.11 16.68 3.99
N THR A 96 2.89 16.76 2.92
CA THR A 96 2.49 17.51 1.74
C THR A 96 2.69 16.66 0.52
N LYS A 97 1.83 16.90 -0.46
CA LYS A 97 2.06 16.35 -1.78
C LYS A 97 3.05 17.23 -2.51
N SER A 98 3.49 16.78 -3.68
CA SER A 98 4.36 17.61 -4.50
C SER A 98 3.49 18.70 -5.11
N HIS A 99 3.28 19.74 -4.35
CA HIS A 99 2.31 20.78 -4.70
C HIS A 99 2.82 21.72 -5.79
N ASP A 100 4.10 21.67 -6.08
CA ASP A 100 4.68 22.50 -7.14
C ASP A 100 4.93 21.69 -8.40
N GLY A 101 4.35 20.51 -8.51
CA GLY A 101 4.50 19.67 -9.68
C GLY A 101 5.80 18.87 -9.71
N ILE A 102 6.58 18.95 -8.68
CA ILE A 102 7.86 18.24 -8.59
C ILE A 102 7.71 17.12 -7.56
N TYR A 103 8.18 15.94 -7.93
CA TYR A 103 8.20 14.83 -6.98
C TYR A 103 9.26 15.05 -5.94
N HIS A 104 8.91 14.76 -4.70
CA HIS A 104 9.81 14.91 -3.58
C HIS A 104 10.11 13.55 -2.96
N ASP A 105 11.26 13.46 -2.29
CA ASP A 105 11.55 12.29 -1.47
C ASP A 105 10.47 12.14 -0.41
N ARG A 106 10.17 10.90 -0.04
CA ARG A 106 9.03 10.61 0.82
C ARG A 106 9.41 9.65 1.93
N PRO A 107 8.96 9.94 3.16
CA PRO A 107 9.16 8.98 4.25
C PRO A 107 8.49 7.66 3.96
N ILE A 108 7.26 7.70 3.39
CA ILE A 108 6.53 6.47 3.11
C ILE A 108 5.54 6.72 1.98
N ASP A 109 5.42 5.72 1.11
CA ASP A 109 4.46 5.73 0.01
C ASP A 109 3.81 4.36 0.00
N ILE A 110 2.47 4.34 -0.01
CA ILE A 110 1.72 3.10 0.04
C ILE A 110 0.72 3.10 -1.11
N ASP A 111 0.84 2.12 -2.01
CA ASP A 111 -0.04 2.01 -3.16
C ASP A 111 -0.86 0.73 -3.08
N LEU A 112 -2.14 0.84 -3.43
CA LEU A 112 -2.98 -0.33 -3.61
C LEU A 112 -2.72 -0.90 -4.99
N LEU A 113 -2.35 -2.17 -5.03
CA LEU A 113 -2.00 -2.83 -6.29
C LEU A 113 -3.15 -3.66 -6.82
N MET A 114 -3.75 -4.49 -5.98
CA MET A 114 -4.85 -5.37 -6.35
C MET A 114 -5.75 -5.57 -5.14
N TYR A 115 -7.02 -5.78 -5.44
CA TYR A 115 -8.01 -6.11 -4.41
C TYR A 115 -8.80 -7.31 -4.95
N GLY A 116 -8.39 -8.50 -4.54
CA GLY A 116 -8.96 -9.71 -5.10
C GLY A 116 -8.85 -9.70 -6.62
N ASN A 117 -9.94 -10.01 -7.27
CA ASN A 117 -10.03 -9.97 -8.73
C ASN A 117 -10.77 -8.74 -9.24
N LEU A 118 -10.94 -7.75 -8.41
CA LEU A 118 -11.74 -6.58 -8.74
C LEU A 118 -11.07 -5.71 -9.78
N HIS A 119 -11.86 -5.28 -10.75
CA HIS A 119 -11.44 -4.26 -11.72
C HIS A 119 -12.22 -3.00 -11.42
N LEU A 120 -11.50 -1.93 -11.16
CA LEU A 120 -12.11 -0.69 -10.71
C LEU A 120 -11.40 0.47 -11.37
N SER A 121 -12.18 1.44 -11.83
CA SER A 121 -11.61 2.65 -12.41
C SER A 121 -12.46 3.83 -11.97
N THR A 122 -11.95 4.59 -11.01
CA THR A 122 -12.61 5.78 -10.52
C THR A 122 -11.61 6.92 -10.56
N PRO A 123 -12.05 8.15 -10.35
CA PRO A 123 -11.11 9.28 -10.33
C PRO A 123 -10.01 9.14 -9.29
N THR A 124 -10.25 8.40 -8.21
CA THR A 124 -9.29 8.30 -7.13
C THR A 124 -8.56 6.97 -7.08
N LEU A 125 -9.05 5.93 -7.76
CA LEU A 125 -8.50 4.60 -7.57
C LEU A 125 -8.71 3.75 -8.81
N THR A 126 -7.61 3.17 -9.30
CA THR A 126 -7.65 2.21 -10.41
C THR A 126 -7.05 0.91 -9.95
N LEU A 127 -7.80 -0.18 -10.13
CA LEU A 127 -7.34 -1.52 -9.76
C LEU A 127 -7.57 -2.47 -10.92
N PRO A 128 -6.63 -3.34 -11.23
CA PRO A 128 -5.28 -3.40 -10.66
C PRO A 128 -4.50 -2.13 -10.97
N HIS A 129 -3.50 -1.86 -10.16
CA HIS A 129 -2.67 -0.67 -10.35
C HIS A 129 -2.06 -0.70 -11.75
N PRO A 130 -2.15 0.40 -12.52
CA PRO A 130 -1.74 0.35 -13.94
C PRO A 130 -0.25 0.13 -14.15
N ARG A 131 0.58 0.39 -13.15
CA ARG A 131 2.02 0.22 -13.29
C ARG A 131 2.57 -0.92 -12.45
N MET A 132 1.71 -1.82 -12.02
CA MET A 132 2.13 -2.90 -11.13
C MET A 132 3.21 -3.77 -11.76
N GLN A 133 3.07 -4.06 -13.05
CA GLN A 133 3.99 -4.97 -13.72
C GLN A 133 5.36 -4.35 -13.98
N GLU A 134 5.50 -3.05 -13.77
CA GLU A 134 6.78 -2.37 -13.95
C GLU A 134 7.64 -2.40 -12.69
N ARG A 135 7.15 -3.04 -11.63
CA ARG A 135 7.85 -3.06 -10.35
C ARG A 135 8.27 -4.47 -10.02
N ASP A 136 9.55 -4.76 -10.22
CA ASP A 136 10.07 -6.11 -10.03
C ASP A 136 9.81 -6.62 -8.62
N PHE A 137 9.93 -5.75 -7.62
CA PHE A 137 9.74 -6.18 -6.24
C PHE A 137 8.31 -6.64 -5.98
N VAL A 138 7.36 -6.24 -6.82
CA VAL A 138 5.97 -6.67 -6.70
C VAL A 138 5.80 -8.02 -7.37
N MET A 139 6.47 -8.24 -8.49
CA MET A 139 6.26 -9.43 -9.30
C MET A 139 7.07 -10.64 -8.84
N ILE A 140 8.02 -10.41 -7.94
CA ILE A 140 8.94 -11.47 -7.50
C ILE A 140 8.81 -11.78 -6.00
N PRO A 141 7.84 -11.40 -5.29
CA PRO A 141 7.81 -11.62 -3.83
C PRO A 141 7.79 -13.07 -3.43
#